data_cd01367c9f1c3321ecf42c43ad9cb90d
#
_entry.id   cd01367c9f1c3321ecf42c43ad9cb90d
#
_cell.length_a   1.000
_cell.length_b   1.000
_cell.length_c   1.000
_cell.angle_alpha   90.00
_cell.angle_beta   90.00
_cell.angle_gamma   90.00
#
_symmetry.space_group_name_H-M   'P 1'
#
loop_
_entity.id
_entity.type
_entity.pdbx_description
1 polymer ?
#
loop_
_entity_poly.entity_id
_entity_poly.type
_entity_poly.pdbx_seq_one_letter_code
_entity_poly.pdbx_strand_id
1 'polypeptide(L)'
;EGYYVNKVTKRSGAEKAGLQKGDVIIKLDNQSIATFADLSGYINTKRPNDKVAVTIIREGKNKVVPVILSKNEYFNTEFKGLELENIDANDKKRFRLNYGVKIKSITNENLKAYETELLGNIILSIDNIKATDIETVSKLLNNKEENQSIRIEMINQNGEIFRIII
;
A
#
# COMPACT_ATOMS: atom_id res chain seq x y z
N GLU A 1 28.13 -1.17 -0.67
CA GLU A 1 26.99 -2.13 -0.64
C GLU A 1 25.94 -1.61 0.30
N GLY A 2 24.66 -1.91 0.01
CA GLY A 2 23.52 -1.48 0.80
C GLY A 2 22.22 -1.45 -0.02
N TYR A 3 21.09 -1.30 0.65
CA TYR A 3 19.78 -1.22 0.00
C TYR A 3 19.37 0.22 -0.27
N TYR A 4 19.18 0.56 -1.53
CA TYR A 4 18.78 1.91 -1.95
C TYR A 4 17.28 2.15 -1.72
N VAL A 5 16.95 3.25 -1.05
CA VAL A 5 15.56 3.66 -0.77
C VAL A 5 14.99 4.39 -1.99
N ASN A 6 14.17 3.70 -2.76
CA ASN A 6 13.46 4.29 -3.92
C ASN A 6 12.23 5.11 -3.51
N LYS A 7 11.55 4.69 -2.46
CA LYS A 7 10.32 5.31 -1.96
C LYS A 7 10.17 5.04 -0.46
N VAL A 8 9.63 6.00 0.26
CA VAL A 8 9.22 5.86 1.66
C VAL A 8 7.70 5.94 1.72
N THR A 9 7.08 4.98 2.38
CA THR A 9 5.62 4.93 2.53
C THR A 9 5.15 6.05 3.44
N LYS A 10 4.15 6.81 3.01
CA LYS A 10 3.54 7.88 3.81
C LYS A 10 2.97 7.32 5.12
N ARG A 11 3.11 8.09 6.19
CA ARG A 11 2.67 7.78 7.56
C ARG A 11 3.36 6.56 8.19
N SER A 12 4.38 6.00 7.54
CA SER A 12 5.18 4.90 8.09
C SER A 12 6.14 5.37 9.18
N GLY A 13 6.66 4.43 9.96
CA GLY A 13 7.73 4.69 10.90
C GLY A 13 8.98 5.25 10.23
N ALA A 14 9.27 4.81 9.01
CA ALA A 14 10.40 5.30 8.21
C ALA A 14 10.24 6.79 7.84
N GLU A 15 9.05 7.21 7.38
CA GLU A 15 8.78 8.62 7.09
C GLU A 15 8.86 9.49 8.34
N LYS A 16 8.23 9.05 9.44
CA LYS A 16 8.26 9.77 10.72
C LYS A 16 9.66 9.94 11.29
N ALA A 17 10.54 8.95 11.03
CA ALA A 17 11.94 8.99 11.42
C ALA A 17 12.82 9.85 10.49
N GLY A 18 12.28 10.30 9.35
CA GLY A 18 12.98 11.14 8.39
C GLY A 18 13.84 10.38 7.38
N LEU A 19 13.57 9.10 7.13
CA LEU A 19 14.13 8.39 5.99
C LEU A 19 13.58 8.98 4.69
N GLN A 20 14.41 9.04 3.65
CA GLN A 20 14.10 9.70 2.39
C GLN A 20 14.50 8.84 1.19
N LYS A 21 13.88 9.10 0.05
CA LYS A 21 14.36 8.60 -1.23
C LYS A 21 15.80 9.06 -1.45
N GLY A 22 16.66 8.14 -1.86
CA GLY A 22 18.08 8.42 -2.06
C GLY A 22 18.98 7.95 -0.92
N ASP A 23 18.43 7.59 0.24
CA ASP A 23 19.20 6.95 1.30
C ASP A 23 19.65 5.57 0.88
N VAL A 24 20.81 5.14 1.35
CA VAL A 24 21.29 3.76 1.20
C VAL A 24 21.35 3.13 2.59
N ILE A 25 20.48 2.18 2.88
CA ILE A 25 20.48 1.44 4.14
C ILE A 25 21.60 0.41 4.11
N ILE A 26 22.51 0.50 5.04
CA ILE A 26 23.67 -0.40 5.15
C ILE A 26 23.63 -1.30 6.37
N LYS A 27 22.82 -0.95 7.39
CA LYS A 27 22.74 -1.71 8.65
C LYS A 27 21.41 -1.46 9.36
N LEU A 28 20.85 -2.51 9.97
CA LEU A 28 19.74 -2.45 10.91
C LEU A 28 20.20 -3.01 12.26
N ASP A 29 20.21 -2.19 13.30
CA ASP A 29 20.86 -2.49 14.58
C ASP A 29 22.30 -3.01 14.34
N ASN A 30 22.55 -4.29 14.59
CA ASN A 30 23.84 -4.94 14.35
C ASN A 30 23.90 -5.78 13.07
N GLN A 31 22.81 -5.88 12.30
CA GLN A 31 22.72 -6.66 11.07
C GLN A 31 23.09 -5.84 9.84
N SER A 32 24.10 -6.29 9.09
CA SER A 32 24.46 -5.68 7.79
C SER A 32 23.39 -5.95 6.75
N ILE A 33 23.11 -4.95 5.93
CA ILE A 33 22.07 -4.98 4.88
C ILE A 33 22.75 -4.73 3.53
N ALA A 34 22.68 -5.69 2.65
CA ALA A 34 23.15 -5.58 1.27
C ALA A 34 22.00 -5.66 0.26
N THR A 35 20.95 -6.41 0.59
CA THR A 35 19.82 -6.70 -0.29
C THR A 35 18.47 -6.40 0.37
N PHE A 36 17.41 -6.38 -0.45
CA PHE A 36 16.03 -6.30 0.07
C PHE A 36 15.68 -7.51 0.94
N ALA A 37 16.22 -8.70 0.60
CA ALA A 37 15.97 -9.91 1.38
C ALA A 37 16.54 -9.79 2.80
N ASP A 38 17.73 -9.19 2.96
CA ASP A 38 18.33 -8.94 4.28
C ASP A 38 17.46 -7.99 5.09
N LEU A 39 17.04 -6.89 4.45
CA LEU A 39 16.18 -5.88 5.07
C LEU A 39 14.85 -6.49 5.53
N SER A 40 14.13 -7.15 4.62
CA SER A 40 12.81 -7.72 4.90
C SER A 40 12.91 -8.87 5.91
N GLY A 41 13.92 -9.72 5.79
CA GLY A 41 14.17 -10.80 6.73
C GLY A 41 14.37 -10.29 8.15
N TYR A 42 15.17 -9.24 8.33
CA TYR A 42 15.39 -8.64 9.64
C TYR A 42 14.12 -7.98 10.21
N ILE A 43 13.44 -7.18 9.40
CA ILE A 43 12.22 -6.48 9.83
C ILE A 43 11.10 -7.47 10.20
N ASN A 44 10.99 -8.59 9.50
CA ASN A 44 9.99 -9.62 9.80
C ASN A 44 10.20 -10.34 11.14
N THR A 45 11.38 -10.22 11.76
CA THR A 45 11.64 -10.70 13.12
C THR A 45 11.14 -9.74 14.21
N LYS A 46 10.76 -8.53 13.84
CA LYS A 46 10.35 -7.45 14.73
C LYS A 46 8.84 -7.34 14.84
N ARG A 47 8.39 -6.59 15.84
CA ARG A 47 6.97 -6.29 16.07
C ARG A 47 6.67 -4.81 15.82
N PRO A 48 5.42 -4.45 15.55
CA PRO A 48 5.02 -3.06 15.59
C PRO A 48 5.40 -2.41 16.93
N ASN A 49 5.86 -1.17 16.87
CA ASN A 49 6.40 -0.36 17.96
C ASN A 49 7.84 -0.73 18.42
N ASP A 50 8.46 -1.77 17.88
CA ASP A 50 9.89 -1.99 18.11
C ASP A 50 10.70 -0.84 17.51
N LYS A 51 11.77 -0.46 18.19
CA LYS A 51 12.73 0.55 17.74
C LYS A 51 13.91 -0.14 17.08
N VAL A 52 14.25 0.31 15.88
CA VAL A 52 15.37 -0.20 15.08
C VAL A 52 16.31 0.96 14.76
N ALA A 53 17.60 0.80 15.03
CA ALA A 53 18.61 1.76 14.61
C ALA A 53 18.99 1.49 13.15
N VAL A 54 18.56 2.35 12.24
CA VAL A 54 18.81 2.24 10.82
C VAL A 54 20.04 3.07 10.45
N THR A 55 21.13 2.41 10.07
CA THR A 55 22.33 3.11 9.57
C THR A 55 22.19 3.30 8.07
N ILE A 56 22.25 4.56 7.64
CA ILE A 56 22.13 4.96 6.23
C ILE A 56 23.36 5.72 5.78
N ILE A 57 23.58 5.72 4.47
CA ILE A 57 24.43 6.70 3.78
C ILE A 57 23.53 7.70 3.09
N ARG A 58 23.69 8.97 3.43
CA ARG A 58 23.03 10.11 2.80
C ARG A 58 24.08 11.13 2.43
N GLU A 59 24.13 11.52 1.15
CA GLU A 59 25.16 12.49 0.64
C GLU A 59 26.61 12.10 1.01
N GLY A 60 26.90 10.79 0.92
CA GLY A 60 28.22 10.25 1.24
C GLY A 60 28.57 10.18 2.73
N LYS A 61 27.65 10.52 3.62
CA LYS A 61 27.84 10.50 5.08
C LYS A 61 26.99 9.42 5.74
N ASN A 62 27.62 8.71 6.70
CA ASN A 62 26.89 7.76 7.52
C ASN A 62 26.03 8.49 8.57
N LYS A 63 24.78 8.07 8.68
CA LYS A 63 23.83 8.54 9.72
C LYS A 63 23.13 7.36 10.34
N VAL A 64 22.87 7.43 11.66
CA VAL A 64 22.02 6.48 12.35
C VAL A 64 20.68 7.15 12.62
N VAL A 65 19.61 6.55 12.11
CA VAL A 65 18.25 7.04 12.25
C VAL A 65 17.44 6.05 13.06
N PRO A 66 16.98 6.42 14.27
CA PRO A 66 16.11 5.55 15.05
C PRO A 66 14.71 5.52 14.42
N VAL A 67 14.27 4.34 14.04
CA VAL A 67 12.95 4.11 13.43
C VAL A 67 12.09 3.29 14.39
N ILE A 68 10.91 3.80 14.73
CA ILE A 68 9.88 3.02 15.41
C ILE A 68 9.06 2.34 14.32
N LEU A 69 9.06 1.01 14.33
CA LEU A 69 8.32 0.24 13.33
C LEU A 69 6.82 0.43 13.54
N SER A 70 6.12 0.75 12.46
CA SER A 70 4.66 0.76 12.43
C SER A 70 4.14 -0.54 11.84
N LYS A 71 2.92 -0.94 12.21
CA LYS A 71 2.20 -1.94 11.44
C LYS A 71 2.18 -1.48 9.99
N ASN A 72 2.42 -2.40 9.08
CA ASN A 72 2.35 -2.09 7.65
C ASN A 72 0.87 -1.81 7.32
N GLU A 73 0.45 -0.57 7.55
CA GLU A 73 -0.86 -0.09 7.16
C GLU A 73 -0.73 0.35 5.70
N TYR A 74 -1.20 -0.49 4.80
CA TYR A 74 -1.44 -0.07 3.44
C TYR A 74 -2.59 0.93 3.47
N PHE A 75 -2.25 2.22 3.41
CA PHE A 75 -3.27 3.29 3.36
C PHE A 75 -3.89 3.40 1.98
N ASN A 76 -3.12 3.04 0.95
CA ASN A 76 -3.57 2.99 -0.44
C ASN A 76 -2.78 1.94 -1.21
N THR A 77 -3.36 1.45 -2.29
CA THR A 77 -2.69 0.69 -3.35
C THR A 77 -3.14 1.24 -4.69
N GLU A 78 -2.28 1.15 -5.69
CA GLU A 78 -2.61 1.52 -7.06
C GLU A 78 -2.61 0.26 -7.93
N PHE A 79 -3.66 0.10 -8.72
CA PHE A 79 -3.76 -0.97 -9.70
C PHE A 79 -4.44 -0.48 -10.98
N LYS A 80 -3.77 -0.65 -12.13
CA LYS A 80 -4.24 -0.18 -13.45
C LYS A 80 -4.69 1.29 -13.43
N GLY A 81 -4.05 2.12 -12.60
CA GLY A 81 -4.39 3.52 -12.45
C GLY A 81 -5.61 3.80 -11.58
N LEU A 82 -6.08 2.83 -10.80
CA LEU A 82 -7.03 3.03 -9.72
C LEU A 82 -6.27 3.15 -8.41
N GLU A 83 -6.33 4.30 -7.76
CA GLU A 83 -5.85 4.46 -6.39
C GLU A 83 -6.96 4.04 -5.41
N LEU A 84 -6.67 3.07 -4.57
CA LEU A 84 -7.62 2.45 -3.65
C LEU A 84 -7.25 2.75 -2.21
N GLU A 85 -8.25 2.89 -1.34
CA GLU A 85 -8.09 3.07 0.10
C GLU A 85 -9.09 2.24 0.89
N ASN A 86 -8.83 2.00 2.18
CA ASN A 86 -9.80 1.36 3.06
C ASN A 86 -11.05 2.25 3.21
N ILE A 87 -12.21 1.61 3.34
CA ILE A 87 -13.45 2.33 3.67
C ILE A 87 -13.39 2.89 5.10
N ASP A 88 -13.90 4.09 5.28
CA ASP A 88 -13.97 4.75 6.57
C ASP A 88 -15.25 4.39 7.37
N ALA A 89 -15.39 4.96 8.56
CA ALA A 89 -16.55 4.72 9.42
C ALA A 89 -17.87 5.23 8.80
N ASN A 90 -17.81 6.32 8.00
CA ASN A 90 -18.98 6.87 7.32
C ASN A 90 -19.42 5.96 6.17
N ASP A 91 -18.46 5.45 5.37
CA ASP A 91 -18.74 4.49 4.31
C ASP A 91 -19.40 3.23 4.88
N LYS A 92 -18.82 2.68 5.96
CA LYS A 92 -19.37 1.48 6.64
C LYS A 92 -20.81 1.69 7.10
N LYS A 93 -21.10 2.83 7.69
CA LYS A 93 -22.44 3.17 8.17
C LYS A 93 -23.42 3.41 7.02
N ARG A 94 -23.01 4.18 6.00
CA ARG A 94 -23.85 4.55 4.85
C ARG A 94 -24.30 3.36 4.06
N PHE A 95 -23.36 2.45 3.73
CA PHE A 95 -23.63 1.28 2.91
C PHE A 95 -23.91 0.01 3.71
N ARG A 96 -23.90 0.08 5.04
CA ARG A 96 -24.05 -1.07 5.97
C ARG A 96 -23.03 -2.18 5.67
N LEU A 97 -21.80 -1.77 5.37
CA LEU A 97 -20.69 -2.66 5.06
C LEU A 97 -19.73 -2.74 6.26
N ASN A 98 -19.12 -3.91 6.43
CA ASN A 98 -18.02 -4.11 7.38
C ASN A 98 -16.67 -4.35 6.69
N TYR A 99 -16.64 -4.35 5.36
CA TYR A 99 -15.46 -4.57 4.53
C TYR A 99 -15.60 -3.84 3.19
N GLY A 100 -14.52 -3.75 2.45
CA GLY A 100 -14.45 -3.16 1.13
C GLY A 100 -13.29 -2.19 1.00
N VAL A 101 -12.96 -1.84 -0.22
CA VAL A 101 -11.98 -0.81 -0.55
C VAL A 101 -12.58 0.22 -1.49
N LYS A 102 -12.30 1.49 -1.24
CA LYS A 102 -12.89 2.61 -1.98
C LYS A 102 -11.94 3.09 -3.09
N ILE A 103 -12.48 3.42 -4.24
CA ILE A 103 -11.76 4.10 -5.32
C ILE A 103 -11.61 5.57 -4.94
N LYS A 104 -10.37 5.96 -4.61
CA LYS A 104 -10.01 7.30 -4.16
C LYS A 104 -9.72 8.25 -5.31
N SER A 105 -8.98 7.78 -6.31
CA SER A 105 -8.65 8.54 -7.50
C SER A 105 -8.40 7.62 -8.69
N ILE A 106 -8.46 8.19 -9.91
CA ILE A 106 -8.22 7.47 -11.16
C ILE A 106 -7.14 8.22 -11.93
N THR A 107 -6.02 7.55 -12.21
CA THR A 107 -4.88 8.10 -12.94
C THR A 107 -4.76 7.54 -14.36
N ASN A 108 -5.47 6.44 -14.68
CA ASN A 108 -5.48 5.81 -15.99
C ASN A 108 -6.35 6.61 -16.98
N GLU A 109 -5.76 7.08 -18.07
CA GLU A 109 -6.44 7.86 -19.10
C GLU A 109 -7.66 7.14 -19.71
N ASN A 110 -7.58 5.83 -19.88
CA ASN A 110 -8.69 5.03 -20.43
C ASN A 110 -9.88 4.93 -19.47
N LEU A 111 -9.62 4.97 -18.17
CA LEU A 111 -10.65 4.91 -17.13
C LEU A 111 -11.14 6.30 -16.73
N LYS A 112 -10.42 7.35 -17.10
CA LYS A 112 -10.78 8.74 -16.78
C LYS A 112 -12.11 9.18 -17.37
N ALA A 113 -12.48 8.61 -18.52
CA ALA A 113 -13.79 8.82 -19.12
C ALA A 113 -14.95 8.36 -18.23
N TYR A 114 -14.69 7.41 -17.32
CA TYR A 114 -15.66 6.85 -16.37
C TYR A 114 -15.44 7.35 -14.93
N GLU A 115 -14.60 8.37 -14.75
CA GLU A 115 -14.22 8.87 -13.41
C GLU A 115 -15.46 9.24 -12.57
N THR A 116 -16.42 9.93 -13.16
CA THR A 116 -17.65 10.35 -12.49
C THR A 116 -18.49 9.15 -11.99
N GLU A 117 -18.44 8.03 -12.73
CA GLU A 117 -19.21 6.82 -12.40
C GLU A 117 -18.47 5.92 -11.40
N LEU A 118 -17.13 5.92 -11.41
CA LEU A 118 -16.32 4.99 -10.64
C LEU A 118 -15.79 5.60 -9.33
N LEU A 119 -15.57 6.91 -9.29
CA LEU A 119 -14.98 7.57 -8.13
C LEU A 119 -15.87 7.43 -6.89
N GLY A 120 -15.27 7.01 -5.78
CA GLY A 120 -15.96 6.81 -4.52
C GLY A 120 -16.74 5.49 -4.42
N ASN A 121 -16.80 4.68 -5.48
CA ASN A 121 -17.39 3.35 -5.40
C ASN A 121 -16.54 2.44 -4.50
N ILE A 122 -17.19 1.48 -3.86
CA ILE A 122 -16.54 0.53 -2.96
C ILE A 122 -16.46 -0.82 -3.65
N ILE A 123 -15.24 -1.33 -3.81
CA ILE A 123 -14.96 -2.66 -4.34
C ILE A 123 -15.26 -3.68 -3.24
N LEU A 124 -16.11 -4.64 -3.56
CA LEU A 124 -16.55 -5.71 -2.66
C LEU A 124 -15.81 -7.03 -2.92
N SER A 125 -15.51 -7.33 -4.18
CA SER A 125 -14.73 -8.52 -4.56
C SER A 125 -13.92 -8.29 -5.84
N ILE A 126 -12.84 -9.06 -5.96
CA ILE A 126 -11.97 -9.14 -7.14
C ILE A 126 -11.85 -10.61 -7.51
N ASP A 127 -12.24 -10.98 -8.73
CA ASP A 127 -12.30 -12.38 -9.21
C ASP A 127 -13.00 -13.32 -8.22
N ASN A 128 -14.12 -12.87 -7.65
CA ASN A 128 -14.92 -13.55 -6.63
C ASN A 128 -14.22 -13.70 -5.25
N ILE A 129 -13.03 -13.11 -5.07
CA ILE A 129 -12.36 -13.07 -3.78
C ILE A 129 -12.75 -11.78 -3.06
N LYS A 130 -13.21 -11.91 -1.82
CA LYS A 130 -13.67 -10.78 -1.01
C LYS A 130 -12.57 -9.75 -0.77
N ALA A 131 -12.84 -8.49 -1.12
CA ALA A 131 -11.94 -7.36 -0.91
C ALA A 131 -12.09 -6.84 0.53
N THR A 132 -11.53 -7.57 1.51
CA THR A 132 -11.72 -7.27 2.94
C THR A 132 -11.10 -5.94 3.35
N ASP A 133 -9.92 -5.64 2.85
CA ASP A 133 -9.13 -4.45 3.15
C ASP A 133 -8.07 -4.23 2.07
N ILE A 134 -7.38 -3.09 2.16
CA ILE A 134 -6.37 -2.70 1.18
C ILE A 134 -5.17 -3.67 1.16
N GLU A 135 -4.82 -4.28 2.29
CA GLU A 135 -3.73 -5.25 2.36
C GLU A 135 -4.06 -6.51 1.56
N THR A 136 -5.26 -7.06 1.75
CA THR A 136 -5.76 -8.22 1.01
C THR A 136 -5.83 -7.92 -0.48
N VAL A 137 -6.39 -6.77 -0.85
CA VAL A 137 -6.48 -6.32 -2.25
C VAL A 137 -5.10 -6.15 -2.87
N SER A 138 -4.15 -5.53 -2.18
CA SER A 138 -2.77 -5.37 -2.67
C SER A 138 -2.12 -6.72 -2.96
N LYS A 139 -2.28 -7.71 -2.09
CA LYS A 139 -1.75 -9.06 -2.30
C LYS A 139 -2.40 -9.76 -3.50
N LEU A 140 -3.72 -9.62 -3.65
CA LEU A 140 -4.45 -10.18 -4.79
C LEU A 140 -3.98 -9.56 -6.11
N LEU A 141 -3.81 -8.25 -6.16
CA LEU A 141 -3.43 -7.52 -7.36
C LEU A 141 -1.96 -7.68 -7.72
N ASN A 142 -1.06 -7.79 -6.75
CA ASN A 142 0.37 -8.03 -6.99
C ASN A 142 0.65 -9.39 -7.66
N ASN A 143 -0.26 -10.34 -7.54
CA ASN A 143 -0.17 -11.64 -8.18
C ASN A 143 -0.80 -11.68 -9.60
N LYS A 144 -1.29 -10.54 -10.10
CA LYS A 144 -1.91 -10.41 -11.42
C LYS A 144 -0.93 -9.84 -12.43
N GLU A 145 -0.95 -10.38 -13.65
CA GLU A 145 -0.21 -9.81 -14.78
C GLU A 145 -0.95 -8.57 -15.33
N GLU A 146 -0.21 -7.61 -15.86
CA GLU A 146 -0.79 -6.37 -16.41
C GLU A 146 -1.86 -6.61 -17.49
N ASN A 147 -1.70 -7.67 -18.28
CA ASN A 147 -2.60 -8.02 -19.37
C ASN A 147 -3.78 -8.91 -18.95
N GLN A 148 -3.83 -9.32 -17.69
CA GLN A 148 -4.87 -10.19 -17.19
C GLN A 148 -6.15 -9.39 -16.92
N SER A 149 -7.27 -9.83 -17.53
CA SER A 149 -8.58 -9.28 -17.22
C SER A 149 -8.99 -9.63 -15.79
N ILE A 150 -9.57 -8.67 -15.11
CA ILE A 150 -9.99 -8.80 -13.72
C ILE A 150 -11.45 -8.43 -13.60
N ARG A 151 -12.23 -9.30 -12.95
CA ARG A 151 -13.64 -9.05 -12.65
C ARG A 151 -13.74 -8.36 -11.28
N ILE A 152 -14.33 -7.18 -11.26
CA ILE A 152 -14.52 -6.39 -10.04
C ILE A 152 -16.02 -6.25 -9.78
N GLU A 153 -16.46 -6.62 -8.57
CA GLU A 153 -17.79 -6.32 -8.06
C GLU A 153 -17.71 -5.13 -7.12
N MET A 154 -18.53 -4.14 -7.33
CA MET A 154 -18.53 -2.93 -6.53
C MET A 154 -19.94 -2.41 -6.25
N ILE A 155 -20.07 -1.57 -5.23
CA ILE A 155 -21.28 -0.82 -4.90
C ILE A 155 -21.05 0.65 -5.25
N ASN A 156 -22.00 1.26 -5.94
CA ASN A 156 -21.95 2.68 -6.30
C ASN A 156 -22.48 3.57 -5.18
N GLN A 157 -22.40 4.88 -5.39
CA GLN A 157 -22.85 5.89 -4.42
C GLN A 157 -24.37 5.85 -4.13
N ASN A 158 -25.16 5.21 -5.00
CA ASN A 158 -26.60 5.01 -4.84
C ASN A 158 -26.94 3.70 -4.09
N GLY A 159 -25.94 2.87 -3.76
CA GLY A 159 -26.13 1.60 -3.09
C GLY A 159 -26.43 0.42 -4.04
N GLU A 160 -26.20 0.60 -5.35
CA GLU A 160 -26.42 -0.45 -6.35
C GLU A 160 -25.14 -1.25 -6.56
N ILE A 161 -25.27 -2.57 -6.61
CA ILE A 161 -24.14 -3.49 -6.84
C ILE A 161 -24.06 -3.83 -8.31
N PHE A 162 -22.88 -3.70 -8.89
CA PHE A 162 -22.61 -4.02 -10.28
C PHE A 162 -21.21 -4.63 -10.46
N ARG A 163 -20.96 -5.16 -11.66
CA ARG A 163 -19.69 -5.80 -12.00
C ARG A 163 -19.10 -5.19 -13.26
N ILE A 164 -17.78 -5.03 -13.23
CA ILE A 164 -17.01 -4.63 -14.41
C ILE A 164 -15.87 -5.62 -14.65
N ILE A 165 -15.34 -5.61 -15.85
CA ILE A 165 -14.10 -6.31 -16.22
C ILE A 165 -13.13 -5.25 -16.73
N ILE A 166 -11.94 -5.21 -16.19
CA ILE A 166 -10.87 -4.29 -16.58
C ILE A 166 -9.60 -5.02 -16.98
#